data_f5c2375615d85c5a44f8b4c0e027300f
#
_entry.id   f5c2375615d85c5a44f8b4c0e027300f
#
_cell.length_a   1.000
_cell.length_b   1.000
_cell.length_c   1.000
_cell.angle_alpha   90.00
_cell.angle_beta   90.00
_cell.angle_gamma   90.00
#
_symmetry.space_group_name_H-M   'P 1'
#
loop_
_entity.id
_entity.type
_entity.pdbx_description
1 polymer ?
#
loop_
_entity_poly.entity_id
_entity_poly.type
_entity_poly.pdbx_seq_one_letter_code
_entity_poly.pdbx_strand_id
1 'polypeptide(L)'
;MSRTIVVLDGDQTGQELLEESLRVLQEDVIRYPLEFLRFDLSLANRRTTKNQVVYEAGRAIRQYRVGLKAATITPEKAGDVGSPNAILRDVMDAEIILRTGRRIPGVRPVGGIYAPISIVRMARDDAYGAREWREGEPGSLDEYAFRTEKISRWVCRAVAEFAFQHAQENGAKVFGGPKYTVSPVYEGMFKEEMDAAAARHPNVRYEPQLIDATMALLITTSGEPLVIPSLNRDGDLLSDLVLQMFGSIAGSESMVISLNQDGVIDCVMAEAPHGTAPSLEGKNVANPMAMILAAAGLLGHMDEKELKRASRAIYEATLEAVYDGVRTADLTGSSATDQFTNEVIRRVKSKLEVWSSLS
;
A
#
# COMPACT_ATOMS: atom_id res chain seq x y z
N MET A 1 -2.42 -28.42 -3.37
CA MET A 1 -0.98 -28.05 -3.41
C MET A 1 -0.84 -26.81 -2.53
N SER A 2 0.24 -26.69 -1.74
CA SER A 2 0.51 -25.50 -0.96
C SER A 2 0.86 -24.32 -1.88
N ARG A 3 0.60 -23.09 -1.43
CA ARG A 3 0.97 -21.86 -2.12
C ARG A 3 2.06 -21.14 -1.32
N THR A 4 3.11 -20.71 -1.98
CA THR A 4 4.22 -20.01 -1.33
C THR A 4 3.98 -18.50 -1.32
N ILE A 5 4.10 -17.87 -0.15
CA ILE A 5 4.17 -16.42 0.03
C ILE A 5 5.61 -16.05 0.39
N VAL A 6 6.18 -15.09 -0.30
CA VAL A 6 7.47 -14.50 0.06
C VAL A 6 7.24 -13.52 1.20
N VAL A 7 7.87 -13.76 2.35
CA VAL A 7 7.74 -12.94 3.55
C VAL A 7 9.02 -12.16 3.76
N LEU A 8 8.89 -10.84 3.90
CA LEU A 8 10.00 -9.93 4.08
C LEU A 8 9.97 -9.38 5.49
N ASP A 9 10.83 -9.94 6.34
CA ASP A 9 11.01 -9.50 7.71
C ASP A 9 11.56 -8.07 7.76
N GLY A 10 11.15 -7.31 8.75
CA GLY A 10 11.50 -5.91 8.88
C GLY A 10 12.12 -5.55 10.22
N ASP A 11 11.81 -4.36 10.69
CA ASP A 11 12.42 -3.79 11.88
C ASP A 11 11.35 -3.44 12.94
N GLN A 12 11.71 -3.56 14.21
CA GLN A 12 11.00 -3.03 15.38
C GLN A 12 9.52 -3.47 15.44
N THR A 13 8.59 -2.59 15.80
CA THR A 13 7.15 -2.89 15.86
C THR A 13 6.62 -3.39 14.50
N GLY A 14 7.20 -2.95 13.37
CA GLY A 14 6.82 -3.47 12.05
C GLY A 14 6.95 -4.97 11.93
N GLN A 15 8.03 -5.56 12.51
CA GLN A 15 8.22 -7.01 12.58
C GLN A 15 7.18 -7.69 13.47
N GLU A 16 6.89 -7.11 14.64
CA GLU A 16 5.88 -7.66 15.54
C GLU A 16 4.50 -7.74 14.86
N LEU A 17 4.11 -6.70 14.12
CA LEU A 17 2.83 -6.67 13.40
C LEU A 17 2.79 -7.66 12.23
N LEU A 18 3.92 -7.91 11.57
CA LEU A 18 4.03 -8.97 10.56
C LEU A 18 3.75 -10.34 11.20
N GLU A 19 4.40 -10.66 12.34
CA GLU A 19 4.17 -11.94 13.02
C GLU A 19 2.69 -12.11 13.41
N GLU A 20 2.03 -11.05 13.88
CA GLU A 20 0.60 -11.08 14.17
C GLU A 20 -0.24 -11.39 12.91
N SER A 21 0.11 -10.81 11.76
CA SER A 21 -0.58 -11.12 10.50
C SER A 21 -0.33 -12.56 10.02
N LEU A 22 0.87 -13.10 10.22
CA LEU A 22 1.21 -14.49 9.89
C LEU A 22 0.44 -15.49 10.78
N ARG A 23 0.11 -15.13 12.02
CA ARG A 23 -0.79 -15.94 12.87
C ARG A 23 -2.18 -16.09 12.26
N VAL A 24 -2.71 -15.04 11.63
CA VAL A 24 -4.00 -15.09 10.95
C VAL A 24 -3.95 -15.97 9.70
N LEU A 25 -2.79 -16.09 9.06
CA LEU A 25 -2.60 -16.90 7.85
C LEU A 25 -2.29 -18.39 8.11
N GLN A 26 -2.31 -18.85 9.36
CA GLN A 26 -2.06 -20.26 9.67
C GLN A 26 -3.16 -21.18 9.08
N GLU A 27 -2.78 -22.39 8.68
CA GLU A 27 -3.68 -23.35 8.03
C GLU A 27 -4.94 -23.66 8.87
N ASP A 28 -4.80 -23.76 10.19
CA ASP A 28 -5.92 -23.98 11.10
C ASP A 28 -6.87 -22.78 11.24
N VAL A 29 -6.46 -21.61 10.74
CA VAL A 29 -7.28 -20.38 10.70
C VAL A 29 -7.97 -20.23 9.35
N ILE A 30 -7.20 -20.23 8.25
CA ILE A 30 -7.72 -19.96 6.90
C ILE A 30 -8.17 -21.20 6.14
N ARG A 31 -7.91 -22.39 6.67
CA ARG A 31 -8.24 -23.70 6.09
C ARG A 31 -7.59 -23.97 4.73
N TYR A 32 -6.40 -23.40 4.56
CA TYR A 32 -5.58 -23.58 3.35
C TYR A 32 -4.09 -23.61 3.72
N PRO A 33 -3.31 -24.61 3.24
CA PRO A 33 -1.88 -24.69 3.54
C PRO A 33 -1.10 -23.64 2.76
N LEU A 34 -0.38 -22.79 3.48
CA LEU A 34 0.57 -21.80 2.93
C LEU A 34 1.99 -22.16 3.35
N GLU A 35 2.93 -21.92 2.44
CA GLU A 35 4.37 -21.96 2.74
C GLU A 35 4.91 -20.54 2.79
N PHE A 36 5.80 -20.24 3.74
CA PHE A 36 6.39 -18.92 3.90
C PHE A 36 7.89 -19.00 3.59
N LEU A 37 8.29 -18.36 2.47
CA LEU A 37 9.70 -18.17 2.12
C LEU A 37 10.17 -16.82 2.68
N ARG A 38 10.96 -16.86 3.76
CA ARG A 38 11.35 -15.67 4.52
C ARG A 38 12.70 -15.10 4.09
N PHE A 39 12.75 -13.76 4.04
CA PHE A 39 13.98 -12.97 3.83
C PHE A 39 14.08 -11.91 4.93
N ASP A 40 15.20 -11.88 5.65
CA ASP A 40 15.48 -10.89 6.69
C ASP A 40 15.91 -9.55 6.07
N LEU A 41 15.00 -8.59 6.00
CA LEU A 41 15.24 -7.22 5.55
C LEU A 41 15.50 -6.23 6.69
N SER A 42 15.84 -6.71 7.89
CA SER A 42 16.24 -5.82 8.98
C SER A 42 17.43 -4.94 8.56
N LEU A 43 17.52 -3.73 9.11
CA LEU A 43 18.60 -2.80 8.80
C LEU A 43 19.98 -3.42 9.05
N ALA A 44 20.12 -4.23 10.11
CA ALA A 44 21.37 -4.93 10.44
C ALA A 44 21.81 -5.89 9.33
N ASN A 45 20.88 -6.72 8.85
CA ASN A 45 21.17 -7.69 7.79
C ASN A 45 21.39 -6.99 6.44
N ARG A 46 20.62 -5.97 6.12
CA ARG A 46 20.82 -5.18 4.89
C ARG A 46 22.20 -4.50 4.84
N ARG A 47 22.71 -4.00 5.96
CA ARG A 47 24.07 -3.46 6.06
C ARG A 47 25.12 -4.55 5.84
N THR A 48 24.96 -5.71 6.48
CA THR A 48 25.87 -6.84 6.35
C THR A 48 25.93 -7.36 4.91
N THR A 49 24.79 -7.51 4.27
CA THR A 49 24.66 -8.04 2.90
C THR A 49 24.76 -6.96 1.82
N LYS A 50 24.95 -5.69 2.20
CA LYS A 50 24.93 -4.54 1.27
C LYS A 50 23.69 -4.54 0.36
N ASN A 51 22.51 -4.80 0.95
CA ASN A 51 21.23 -4.98 0.27
C ASN A 51 21.12 -6.20 -0.67
N GLN A 52 22.09 -7.12 -0.71
CA GLN A 52 21.97 -8.31 -1.57
C GLN A 52 20.68 -9.10 -1.25
N VAL A 53 20.34 -9.23 0.03
CA VAL A 53 19.10 -9.89 0.48
C VAL A 53 17.83 -9.22 -0.09
N VAL A 54 17.84 -7.90 -0.32
CA VAL A 54 16.69 -7.18 -0.90
C VAL A 54 16.50 -7.53 -2.36
N TYR A 55 17.60 -7.64 -3.12
CA TYR A 55 17.56 -8.09 -4.52
C TYR A 55 17.08 -9.54 -4.64
N GLU A 56 17.49 -10.41 -3.73
CA GLU A 56 17.06 -11.82 -3.67
C GLU A 56 15.56 -11.92 -3.36
N ALA A 57 15.09 -11.17 -2.37
CA ALA A 57 13.68 -11.08 -2.00
C ALA A 57 12.82 -10.57 -3.17
N GLY A 58 13.24 -9.51 -3.86
CA GLY A 58 12.53 -8.98 -5.03
C GLY A 58 12.42 -10.00 -6.18
N ARG A 59 13.50 -10.75 -6.46
CA ARG A 59 13.48 -11.85 -7.46
C ARG A 59 12.54 -12.98 -7.03
N ALA A 60 12.54 -13.32 -5.73
CA ALA A 60 11.62 -14.33 -5.20
C ALA A 60 10.16 -13.89 -5.35
N ILE A 61 9.82 -12.60 -5.10
CA ILE A 61 8.46 -12.10 -5.32
C ILE A 61 8.06 -12.23 -6.80
N ARG A 62 8.93 -11.90 -7.74
CA ARG A 62 8.63 -12.11 -9.17
C ARG A 62 8.39 -13.59 -9.51
N GLN A 63 9.17 -14.49 -8.91
CA GLN A 63 9.04 -15.93 -9.14
C GLN A 63 7.73 -16.49 -8.56
N TYR A 64 7.40 -16.14 -7.32
CA TYR A 64 6.22 -16.65 -6.61
C TYR A 64 4.98 -15.76 -6.78
N ARG A 65 5.13 -14.58 -7.39
CA ARG A 65 4.10 -13.57 -7.73
C ARG A 65 3.50 -12.85 -6.53
N VAL A 66 3.77 -13.25 -5.30
CA VAL A 66 3.16 -12.69 -4.10
C VAL A 66 4.17 -12.51 -2.98
N GLY A 67 4.13 -11.36 -2.32
CA GLY A 67 4.99 -11.00 -1.20
C GLY A 67 4.23 -10.27 -0.10
N LEU A 68 4.61 -10.50 1.16
CA LEU A 68 4.10 -9.82 2.34
C LEU A 68 5.28 -9.21 3.10
N LYS A 69 5.27 -7.89 3.31
CA LYS A 69 6.43 -7.16 3.81
C LYS A 69 6.12 -6.41 5.11
N ALA A 70 6.98 -6.56 6.12
CA ALA A 70 7.01 -5.70 7.29
C ALA A 70 7.58 -4.30 7.00
N ALA A 71 7.29 -3.34 7.85
CA ALA A 71 7.96 -2.04 7.81
C ALA A 71 9.46 -2.19 8.11
N THR A 72 10.28 -1.40 7.40
CA THR A 72 11.74 -1.43 7.48
C THR A 72 12.30 -0.04 7.75
N ILE A 73 13.38 0.05 8.52
CA ILE A 73 14.07 1.32 8.78
C ILE A 73 14.76 1.80 7.50
N THR A 74 14.55 3.05 7.12
CA THR A 74 15.37 3.74 6.12
C THR A 74 16.39 4.61 6.85
N PRO A 75 17.71 4.34 6.75
CA PRO A 75 18.71 5.13 7.43
C PRO A 75 18.82 6.53 6.81
N GLU A 76 18.99 7.56 7.67
CA GLU A 76 19.10 8.96 7.25
C GLU A 76 20.49 9.32 6.71
N LYS A 77 21.52 8.55 7.08
CA LYS A 77 22.91 8.86 6.73
C LYS A 77 23.16 8.63 5.24
N ALA A 78 23.64 9.66 4.57
CA ALA A 78 24.09 9.56 3.18
C ALA A 78 25.20 8.49 3.03
N GLY A 79 25.08 7.64 2.00
CA GLY A 79 26.03 6.54 1.74
C GLY A 79 25.76 5.27 2.54
N ASP A 80 24.73 5.21 3.39
CA ASP A 80 24.23 3.96 4.00
C ASP A 80 23.38 3.18 2.97
N VAL A 81 22.83 2.05 3.36
CA VAL A 81 22.07 1.12 2.48
C VAL A 81 20.76 1.70 1.91
N GLY A 82 20.31 2.86 2.36
CA GLY A 82 19.10 3.52 1.85
C GLY A 82 17.80 2.76 2.10
N SER A 83 16.76 3.08 1.30
CA SER A 83 15.45 2.45 1.42
C SER A 83 15.39 1.13 0.63
N PRO A 84 15.00 0.01 1.25
CA PRO A 84 14.81 -1.25 0.54
C PRO A 84 13.60 -1.20 -0.41
N ASN A 85 12.63 -0.30 -0.17
CA ASN A 85 11.43 -0.19 -0.98
C ASN A 85 11.73 0.21 -2.43
N ALA A 86 12.70 1.12 -2.64
CA ALA A 86 13.11 1.52 -3.98
C ALA A 86 13.68 0.32 -4.76
N ILE A 87 14.57 -0.45 -4.12
CA ILE A 87 15.18 -1.65 -4.73
C ILE A 87 14.11 -2.69 -5.06
N LEU A 88 13.19 -2.97 -4.12
CA LEU A 88 12.11 -3.94 -4.34
C LEU A 88 11.23 -3.53 -5.53
N ARG A 89 10.81 -2.26 -5.60
CA ARG A 89 9.99 -1.74 -6.70
C ARG A 89 10.69 -1.87 -8.05
N ASP A 90 11.99 -1.58 -8.10
CA ASP A 90 12.80 -1.73 -9.31
C ASP A 90 12.95 -3.19 -9.73
N VAL A 91 13.29 -4.10 -8.79
CA VAL A 91 13.46 -5.53 -9.07
C VAL A 91 12.14 -6.21 -9.48
N MET A 92 11.03 -5.77 -8.90
CA MET A 92 9.70 -6.25 -9.23
C MET A 92 9.18 -5.67 -10.55
N ASP A 93 9.83 -4.67 -11.13
CA ASP A 93 9.29 -3.83 -12.21
C ASP A 93 7.94 -3.20 -11.85
N ALA A 94 7.74 -2.84 -10.58
CA ALA A 94 6.46 -2.32 -10.12
C ALA A 94 6.16 -0.92 -10.68
N GLU A 95 4.99 -0.73 -11.26
CA GLU A 95 4.51 0.56 -11.77
C GLU A 95 3.61 1.28 -10.77
N ILE A 96 2.93 0.53 -9.88
CA ILE A 96 1.80 1.06 -9.11
C ILE A 96 1.97 0.75 -7.63
N ILE A 97 1.59 1.72 -6.80
CA ILE A 97 1.23 1.52 -5.39
C ILE A 97 -0.22 1.91 -5.24
N LEU A 98 -1.05 0.93 -4.87
CA LEU A 98 -2.47 1.14 -4.60
C LEU A 98 -2.71 1.22 -3.10
N ARG A 99 -3.31 2.33 -2.64
CA ARG A 99 -3.79 2.51 -1.27
C ARG A 99 -5.24 2.98 -1.30
N THR A 100 -6.12 2.29 -0.59
CA THR A 100 -7.54 2.64 -0.56
C THR A 100 -7.98 3.02 0.84
N GLY A 101 -8.29 4.30 1.04
CA GLY A 101 -8.99 4.76 2.22
C GLY A 101 -10.44 4.29 2.18
N ARG A 102 -10.87 3.66 3.25
CA ARG A 102 -12.24 3.14 3.41
C ARG A 102 -12.76 3.40 4.81
N ARG A 103 -14.08 3.43 4.94
CA ARG A 103 -14.71 3.60 6.23
C ARG A 103 -14.38 2.41 7.15
N ILE A 104 -13.93 2.73 8.34
CA ILE A 104 -13.74 1.76 9.43
C ILE A 104 -15.04 1.79 10.27
N PRO A 105 -15.81 0.69 10.35
CA PRO A 105 -17.05 0.65 11.12
C PRO A 105 -16.82 1.02 12.59
N GLY A 106 -17.66 1.92 13.13
CA GLY A 106 -17.54 2.40 14.51
C GLY A 106 -16.44 3.44 14.75
N VAL A 107 -15.63 3.80 13.73
CA VAL A 107 -14.68 4.90 13.77
C VAL A 107 -15.25 6.10 13.02
N ARG A 108 -15.15 7.30 13.62
CA ARG A 108 -15.66 8.52 13.01
C ARG A 108 -14.65 9.05 11.99
N PRO A 109 -15.01 9.16 10.70
CA PRO A 109 -14.14 9.78 9.70
C PRO A 109 -14.04 11.29 9.92
N VAL A 110 -12.97 11.90 9.44
CA VAL A 110 -12.80 13.35 9.40
C VAL A 110 -13.52 13.89 8.16
N GLY A 111 -14.21 15.05 8.30
CA GLY A 111 -14.87 15.71 7.17
C GLY A 111 -16.09 14.99 6.58
N GLY A 112 -16.59 13.92 7.21
CA GLY A 112 -17.82 13.24 6.76
C GLY A 112 -17.67 12.40 5.51
N ILE A 113 -16.48 11.97 5.15
CA ILE A 113 -16.20 11.09 4.01
C ILE A 113 -16.69 9.68 4.31
N TYR A 114 -17.40 9.08 3.35
CA TYR A 114 -17.98 7.74 3.49
C TYR A 114 -17.62 6.78 2.36
N ALA A 115 -17.58 7.26 1.13
CA ALA A 115 -17.23 6.42 -0.02
C ALA A 115 -15.71 6.19 -0.11
N PRO A 116 -15.26 5.01 -0.59
CA PRO A 116 -13.84 4.71 -0.70
C PRO A 116 -13.10 5.68 -1.62
N ILE A 117 -11.86 5.97 -1.28
CA ILE A 117 -10.94 6.77 -2.11
C ILE A 117 -9.66 5.96 -2.32
N SER A 118 -9.39 5.59 -3.56
CA SER A 118 -8.19 4.86 -3.95
C SER A 118 -7.16 5.82 -4.55
N ILE A 119 -5.95 5.79 -4.03
CA ILE A 119 -4.79 6.48 -4.61
C ILE A 119 -4.02 5.45 -5.44
N VAL A 120 -3.94 5.70 -6.74
CA VAL A 120 -3.12 4.94 -7.69
C VAL A 120 -1.83 5.72 -7.91
N ARG A 121 -0.85 5.44 -7.05
CA ARG A 121 0.43 6.13 -7.00
C ARG A 121 1.43 5.47 -7.95
N MET A 122 2.17 6.26 -8.70
CA MET A 122 3.36 5.80 -9.43
C MET A 122 4.37 5.19 -8.45
N ALA A 123 4.85 3.96 -8.70
CA ALA A 123 5.70 3.24 -7.75
C ALA A 123 7.18 3.57 -7.88
N ARG A 124 7.64 3.99 -9.05
CA ARG A 124 9.04 4.30 -9.38
C ARG A 124 9.15 5.59 -10.17
N ASP A 125 10.35 6.06 -10.40
CA ASP A 125 10.63 7.37 -11.02
C ASP A 125 10.15 8.56 -10.14
N ASP A 126 10.05 9.75 -10.72
CA ASP A 126 9.71 11.00 -10.06
C ASP A 126 10.76 11.35 -8.97
N ALA A 127 10.37 11.95 -7.87
CA ALA A 127 11.25 12.36 -6.79
C ALA A 127 12.06 11.21 -6.16
N TYR A 128 11.55 9.97 -6.22
CA TYR A 128 12.17 8.77 -5.62
C TYR A 128 13.22 8.07 -6.51
N GLY A 129 13.80 8.74 -7.42
CA GLY A 129 14.92 8.29 -8.26
C GLY A 129 15.70 9.49 -8.79
N ALA A 130 15.45 10.66 -8.19
CA ALA A 130 16.04 11.91 -8.58
C ALA A 130 17.57 11.92 -8.39
N ARG A 131 18.27 12.58 -9.30
CA ARG A 131 19.68 12.91 -9.13
C ARG A 131 19.78 14.27 -8.43
N GLU A 132 20.52 14.30 -7.33
CA GLU A 132 20.69 15.51 -6.54
C GLU A 132 22.16 15.89 -6.41
N TRP A 133 22.44 17.20 -6.36
CA TRP A 133 23.76 17.74 -6.09
C TRP A 133 23.65 19.17 -5.54
N ARG A 134 24.77 19.68 -5.01
CA ARG A 134 24.90 21.07 -4.57
C ARG A 134 26.03 21.76 -5.31
N GLU A 135 25.90 23.07 -5.46
CA GLU A 135 26.93 23.98 -6.03
C GLU A 135 27.09 25.19 -5.11
N GLY A 136 28.30 25.73 -5.03
CA GLY A 136 28.66 26.81 -4.14
C GLY A 136 29.46 26.33 -2.92
N GLU A 137 29.85 27.27 -2.06
CA GLU A 137 30.54 26.96 -0.79
C GLU A 137 29.53 26.43 0.22
N PRO A 138 29.77 25.24 0.82
CA PRO A 138 28.83 24.65 1.75
C PRO A 138 28.48 25.55 2.94
N GLY A 139 27.18 25.80 3.15
CA GLY A 139 26.66 26.66 4.22
C GLY A 139 26.68 28.17 3.90
N SER A 140 27.15 28.59 2.73
CA SER A 140 27.06 29.97 2.30
C SER A 140 25.65 30.33 1.81
N LEU A 141 25.33 31.64 1.76
CA LEU A 141 24.06 32.11 1.21
C LEU A 141 23.96 31.93 -0.31
N ASP A 142 25.07 31.68 -0.99
CA ASP A 142 25.18 31.44 -2.42
C ASP A 142 25.24 29.93 -2.76
N GLU A 143 24.99 29.05 -1.77
CA GLU A 143 24.87 27.62 -2.01
C GLU A 143 23.52 27.27 -2.66
N TYR A 144 23.55 26.51 -3.73
CA TYR A 144 22.37 26.00 -4.44
C TYR A 144 22.27 24.48 -4.32
N ALA A 145 21.05 23.98 -4.14
CA ALA A 145 20.75 22.56 -4.24
C ALA A 145 19.94 22.29 -5.53
N PHE A 146 20.35 21.29 -6.27
CA PHE A 146 19.71 20.89 -7.53
C PHE A 146 19.14 19.50 -7.44
N ARG A 147 18.02 19.28 -8.13
CA ARG A 147 17.42 17.98 -8.31
C ARG A 147 16.89 17.83 -9.73
N THR A 148 17.21 16.70 -10.36
CA THR A 148 16.67 16.32 -11.67
C THR A 148 15.84 15.06 -11.51
N GLU A 149 14.58 15.16 -11.86
CA GLU A 149 13.60 14.07 -11.85
C GLU A 149 13.34 13.58 -13.27
N LYS A 150 12.89 12.33 -13.39
CA LYS A 150 12.41 11.76 -14.64
C LYS A 150 11.15 10.95 -14.39
N ILE A 151 10.28 10.90 -15.39
CA ILE A 151 9.18 9.92 -15.49
C ILE A 151 9.23 9.28 -16.88
N SER A 152 8.84 8.03 -16.98
CA SER A 152 8.72 7.37 -18.26
C SER A 152 7.27 7.35 -18.73
N ARG A 153 7.05 7.53 -20.05
CA ARG A 153 5.70 7.45 -20.63
C ARG A 153 5.05 6.08 -20.40
N TRP A 154 5.86 5.02 -20.38
CA TRP A 154 5.38 3.67 -20.08
C TRP A 154 4.72 3.60 -18.69
N VAL A 155 5.41 4.08 -17.64
CA VAL A 155 4.89 4.08 -16.27
C VAL A 155 3.68 5.01 -16.14
N CYS A 156 3.72 6.20 -16.76
CA CYS A 156 2.57 7.11 -16.81
C CYS A 156 1.33 6.43 -17.40
N ARG A 157 1.49 5.70 -18.51
CA ARG A 157 0.42 4.94 -19.16
C ARG A 157 -0.09 3.82 -18.27
N ALA A 158 0.80 3.04 -17.66
CA ALA A 158 0.44 1.95 -16.77
C ALA A 158 -0.42 2.44 -15.58
N VAL A 159 0.00 3.54 -14.93
CA VAL A 159 -0.74 4.17 -13.82
C VAL A 159 -2.10 4.69 -14.29
N ALA A 160 -2.16 5.37 -15.43
CA ALA A 160 -3.40 5.90 -15.97
C ALA A 160 -4.38 4.77 -16.32
N GLU A 161 -3.97 3.77 -17.11
CA GLU A 161 -4.82 2.63 -17.49
C GLU A 161 -5.34 1.89 -16.26
N PHE A 162 -4.46 1.55 -15.33
CA PHE A 162 -4.86 0.86 -14.09
C PHE A 162 -5.88 1.68 -13.30
N ALA A 163 -5.71 3.00 -13.21
CA ALA A 163 -6.65 3.86 -12.49
C ALA A 163 -8.05 3.83 -13.12
N PHE A 164 -8.15 3.86 -14.44
CA PHE A 164 -9.45 3.78 -15.13
C PHE A 164 -10.08 2.40 -15.03
N GLN A 165 -9.29 1.31 -15.15
CA GLN A 165 -9.78 -0.05 -14.94
C GLN A 165 -10.30 -0.24 -13.51
N HIS A 166 -9.50 0.18 -12.52
CA HIS A 166 -9.88 0.11 -11.10
C HIS A 166 -11.14 0.92 -10.80
N ALA A 167 -11.29 2.11 -11.42
CA ALA A 167 -12.49 2.92 -11.30
C ALA A 167 -13.72 2.23 -11.90
N GLN A 168 -13.57 1.61 -13.06
CA GLN A 168 -14.64 0.86 -13.72
C GLN A 168 -15.12 -0.32 -12.86
N GLU A 169 -14.19 -1.10 -12.31
CA GLU A 169 -14.49 -2.27 -11.48
C GLU A 169 -15.21 -1.89 -10.16
N ASN A 170 -14.90 -0.72 -9.62
CA ASN A 170 -15.44 -0.25 -8.34
C ASN A 170 -16.58 0.78 -8.47
N GLY A 171 -17.04 1.08 -9.68
CA GLY A 171 -18.08 2.09 -9.91
C GLY A 171 -17.66 3.48 -9.45
N ALA A 172 -16.36 3.78 -9.53
CA ALA A 172 -15.75 5.02 -9.05
C ALA A 172 -15.55 6.02 -10.19
N LYS A 173 -15.32 7.29 -9.79
CA LYS A 173 -14.88 8.35 -10.68
C LYS A 173 -13.37 8.48 -10.63
N VAL A 174 -12.69 8.64 -11.77
CA VAL A 174 -11.30 9.10 -11.82
C VAL A 174 -11.28 10.60 -11.58
N PHE A 175 -10.54 11.03 -10.56
CA PHE A 175 -10.55 12.39 -10.06
C PHE A 175 -9.13 12.89 -9.80
N GLY A 176 -8.87 14.17 -10.05
CA GLY A 176 -7.55 14.75 -9.78
C GLY A 176 -6.59 14.64 -10.96
N GLY A 177 -5.32 14.87 -10.68
CA GLY A 177 -4.24 14.84 -11.65
C GLY A 177 -3.02 15.65 -11.23
N PRO A 178 -1.99 15.72 -12.09
CA PRO A 178 -0.74 16.42 -11.83
C PRO A 178 -0.86 17.96 -11.98
N LYS A 179 0.18 18.69 -11.58
CA LYS A 179 0.29 20.15 -11.71
C LYS A 179 0.80 20.58 -13.10
N TYR A 180 0.24 20.04 -14.17
CA TYR A 180 0.70 20.24 -15.55
C TYR A 180 0.73 21.72 -16.00
N THR A 181 0.02 22.64 -15.34
CA THR A 181 0.07 24.06 -15.66
C THR A 181 1.37 24.75 -15.24
N VAL A 182 2.07 24.19 -14.26
CA VAL A 182 3.39 24.65 -13.78
C VAL A 182 4.50 23.83 -14.44
N SER A 183 4.25 22.55 -14.68
CA SER A 183 5.21 21.62 -15.27
C SER A 183 4.65 20.97 -16.56
N PRO A 184 4.49 21.77 -17.66
CA PRO A 184 3.76 21.31 -18.84
C PRO A 184 4.47 20.23 -19.65
N VAL A 185 5.79 20.10 -19.51
CA VAL A 185 6.57 19.05 -20.20
C VAL A 185 6.61 17.76 -19.36
N TYR A 186 7.00 17.89 -18.10
CA TYR A 186 7.19 16.75 -17.20
C TYR A 186 5.83 16.17 -16.75
N GLU A 187 5.04 16.95 -16.04
CA GLU A 187 3.73 16.51 -15.55
C GLU A 187 2.68 16.48 -16.67
N GLY A 188 2.88 17.27 -17.73
CA GLY A 188 2.05 17.24 -18.93
C GLY A 188 2.05 15.87 -19.61
N MET A 189 3.16 15.14 -19.60
CA MET A 189 3.23 13.77 -20.15
C MET A 189 2.31 12.82 -19.39
N PHE A 190 2.21 12.93 -18.06
CA PHE A 190 1.28 12.12 -17.28
C PHE A 190 -0.18 12.51 -17.56
N LYS A 191 -0.47 13.82 -17.69
CA LYS A 191 -1.81 14.30 -18.07
C LYS A 191 -2.25 13.79 -19.44
N GLU A 192 -1.34 13.77 -20.43
CA GLU A 192 -1.62 13.19 -21.76
C GLU A 192 -2.04 11.72 -21.69
N GLU A 193 -1.36 10.90 -20.88
CA GLU A 193 -1.71 9.48 -20.72
C GLU A 193 -3.04 9.30 -19.97
N MET A 194 -3.35 10.16 -19.00
CA MET A 194 -4.66 10.15 -18.34
C MET A 194 -5.79 10.50 -19.31
N ASP A 195 -5.63 11.52 -20.17
CA ASP A 195 -6.62 11.89 -21.17
C ASP A 195 -6.80 10.78 -22.23
N ALA A 196 -5.69 10.14 -22.62
CA ALA A 196 -5.73 9.02 -23.55
C ALA A 196 -6.43 7.78 -22.93
N ALA A 197 -6.21 7.51 -21.65
CA ALA A 197 -6.92 6.45 -20.92
C ALA A 197 -8.43 6.77 -20.80
N ALA A 198 -8.79 8.01 -20.48
CA ALA A 198 -10.19 8.45 -20.45
C ALA A 198 -10.91 8.20 -21.78
N ALA A 199 -10.24 8.45 -22.91
CA ALA A 199 -10.79 8.19 -24.23
C ALA A 199 -11.03 6.68 -24.52
N ARG A 200 -10.21 5.80 -23.92
CA ARG A 200 -10.38 4.33 -24.02
C ARG A 200 -11.44 3.78 -23.07
N HIS A 201 -11.74 4.49 -21.97
CA HIS A 201 -12.72 4.10 -20.96
C HIS A 201 -13.92 5.07 -20.89
N PRO A 202 -14.73 5.22 -21.96
CA PRO A 202 -15.77 6.25 -22.05
C PRO A 202 -16.91 6.10 -21.03
N ASN A 203 -17.02 4.94 -20.38
CA ASN A 203 -18.01 4.66 -19.35
C ASN A 203 -17.54 5.08 -17.94
N VAL A 204 -16.28 5.46 -17.78
CA VAL A 204 -15.72 5.95 -16.51
C VAL A 204 -15.79 7.47 -16.48
N ARG A 205 -16.44 8.02 -15.47
CA ARG A 205 -16.44 9.47 -15.28
C ARG A 205 -15.02 9.94 -14.96
N TYR A 206 -14.55 10.94 -15.68
CA TYR A 206 -13.26 11.57 -15.48
C TYR A 206 -13.42 13.05 -15.19
N GLU A 207 -12.86 13.48 -14.06
CA GLU A 207 -12.85 14.88 -13.62
C GLU A 207 -11.43 15.31 -13.30
N PRO A 208 -10.68 15.81 -14.30
CA PRO A 208 -9.31 16.27 -14.11
C PRO A 208 -9.27 17.50 -13.21
N GLN A 209 -8.38 17.48 -12.22
CA GLN A 209 -8.10 18.61 -11.33
C GLN A 209 -6.58 18.74 -11.17
N LEU A 210 -6.07 19.93 -10.90
CA LEU A 210 -4.68 20.08 -10.48
C LEU A 210 -4.50 19.51 -9.07
N ILE A 211 -3.30 19.02 -8.75
CA ILE A 211 -3.06 18.32 -7.47
C ILE A 211 -3.42 19.16 -6.24
N ASP A 212 -3.13 20.45 -6.24
CA ASP A 212 -3.50 21.39 -5.18
C ASP A 212 -5.03 21.55 -5.05
N ALA A 213 -5.74 21.66 -6.17
CA ALA A 213 -7.21 21.67 -6.18
C ALA A 213 -7.77 20.33 -5.72
N THR A 214 -7.16 19.21 -6.11
CA THR A 214 -7.53 17.87 -5.64
C THR A 214 -7.48 17.79 -4.12
N MET A 215 -6.38 18.21 -3.50
CA MET A 215 -6.22 18.22 -2.04
C MET A 215 -7.28 19.10 -1.34
N ALA A 216 -7.55 20.29 -1.88
CA ALA A 216 -8.54 21.20 -1.32
C ALA A 216 -9.98 20.63 -1.42
N LEU A 217 -10.34 20.05 -2.57
CA LEU A 217 -11.65 19.47 -2.81
C LEU A 217 -11.91 18.20 -1.99
N LEU A 218 -10.89 17.42 -1.67
CA LEU A 218 -11.01 16.24 -0.81
C LEU A 218 -11.54 16.56 0.58
N ILE A 219 -11.26 17.75 1.12
CA ILE A 219 -11.74 18.18 2.44
C ILE A 219 -13.27 18.25 2.49
N THR A 220 -13.90 18.57 1.36
CA THR A 220 -15.34 18.76 1.24
C THR A 220 -16.04 17.65 0.47
N THR A 221 -15.30 16.71 -0.09
CA THR A 221 -15.88 15.62 -0.87
C THR A 221 -16.61 14.62 0.04
N SER A 222 -17.70 14.09 -0.42
CA SER A 222 -18.47 13.04 0.27
C SER A 222 -19.33 12.30 -0.74
N GLY A 223 -19.62 11.04 -0.46
CA GLY A 223 -20.74 10.32 -1.08
C GLY A 223 -20.45 9.55 -2.36
N GLU A 224 -19.39 9.80 -3.11
CA GLU A 224 -19.02 8.97 -4.28
C GLU A 224 -17.61 8.38 -4.17
N PRO A 225 -17.39 7.15 -4.66
CA PRO A 225 -16.07 6.56 -4.68
C PRO A 225 -15.17 7.27 -5.70
N LEU A 226 -13.90 7.49 -5.31
CA LEU A 226 -12.91 8.17 -6.13
C LEU A 226 -11.69 7.28 -6.37
N VAL A 227 -11.10 7.41 -7.55
CA VAL A 227 -9.78 6.89 -7.89
C VAL A 227 -8.91 8.06 -8.32
N ILE A 228 -7.77 8.25 -7.67
CA ILE A 228 -6.89 9.40 -7.89
C ILE A 228 -5.52 8.89 -8.36
N PRO A 229 -5.24 8.95 -9.68
CA PRO A 229 -3.91 8.69 -10.21
C PRO A 229 -2.96 9.82 -9.84
N SER A 230 -1.75 9.48 -9.40
CA SER A 230 -0.78 10.46 -8.89
C SER A 230 0.65 10.08 -9.23
N LEU A 231 1.51 11.09 -9.42
CA LEU A 231 2.96 10.93 -9.43
C LEU A 231 3.46 10.36 -8.10
N ASN A 232 4.70 9.91 -8.08
CA ASN A 232 5.20 9.14 -6.94
C ASN A 232 5.21 9.95 -5.63
N ARG A 233 5.75 11.17 -5.62
CA ARG A 233 5.80 12.01 -4.41
C ARG A 233 4.42 12.49 -4.00
N ASP A 234 3.64 13.00 -4.94
CA ASP A 234 2.31 13.52 -4.67
C ASP A 234 1.37 12.42 -4.16
N GLY A 235 1.47 11.23 -4.74
CA GLY A 235 0.71 10.06 -4.30
C GLY A 235 1.12 9.56 -2.91
N ASP A 236 2.39 9.73 -2.51
CA ASP A 236 2.84 9.41 -1.15
C ASP A 236 2.16 10.31 -0.12
N LEU A 237 2.24 11.62 -0.33
CA LEU A 237 1.62 12.60 0.56
C LEU A 237 0.09 12.47 0.59
N LEU A 238 -0.51 12.34 -0.60
CA LEU A 238 -1.96 12.28 -0.76
C LEU A 238 -2.55 11.01 -0.14
N SER A 239 -1.87 9.85 -0.28
CA SER A 239 -2.37 8.60 0.29
C SER A 239 -2.44 8.67 1.82
N ASP A 240 -1.43 9.19 2.49
CA ASP A 240 -1.43 9.30 3.95
C ASP A 240 -2.53 10.26 4.43
N LEU A 241 -2.72 11.39 3.73
CA LEU A 241 -3.83 12.30 3.99
C LEU A 241 -5.18 11.58 3.87
N VAL A 242 -5.41 10.90 2.74
CA VAL A 242 -6.67 10.20 2.48
C VAL A 242 -6.93 9.12 3.52
N LEU A 243 -5.95 8.29 3.85
CA LEU A 243 -6.13 7.24 4.86
C LEU A 243 -6.51 7.83 6.22
N GLN A 244 -5.84 8.93 6.62
CA GLN A 244 -6.15 9.60 7.88
C GLN A 244 -7.53 10.29 7.88
N MET A 245 -8.04 10.73 6.74
CA MET A 245 -9.41 11.27 6.62
C MET A 245 -10.49 10.25 6.99
N PHE A 246 -10.22 8.95 6.82
CA PHE A 246 -11.10 7.87 7.27
C PHE A 246 -10.96 7.52 8.77
N GLY A 247 -10.11 8.24 9.49
CA GLY A 247 -9.97 8.17 10.94
C GLY A 247 -8.74 7.39 11.43
N SER A 248 -8.10 6.59 10.60
CA SER A 248 -6.83 5.92 10.90
C SER A 248 -6.21 5.31 9.64
N ILE A 249 -4.89 5.42 9.53
CA ILE A 249 -4.12 4.71 8.50
C ILE A 249 -4.17 3.19 8.68
N ALA A 250 -4.49 2.71 9.88
CA ALA A 250 -4.62 1.28 10.18
C ALA A 250 -5.77 0.59 9.44
N GLY A 251 -6.73 1.35 8.90
CA GLY A 251 -7.88 0.82 8.15
C GLY A 251 -7.59 0.44 6.70
N SER A 252 -6.34 0.47 6.27
CA SER A 252 -5.95 0.26 4.88
C SER A 252 -4.67 -0.56 4.77
N GLU A 253 -4.53 -1.19 3.64
CA GLU A 253 -3.32 -1.84 3.15
C GLU A 253 -2.67 -1.03 2.02
N SER A 254 -1.40 -1.32 1.74
CA SER A 254 -0.63 -0.80 0.62
C SER A 254 -0.22 -1.96 -0.29
N MET A 255 -0.60 -1.91 -1.56
CA MET A 255 -0.32 -2.94 -2.55
C MET A 255 0.65 -2.38 -3.59
N VAL A 256 1.86 -2.94 -3.66
CA VAL A 256 2.85 -2.65 -4.71
C VAL A 256 2.63 -3.65 -5.83
N ILE A 257 2.32 -3.16 -7.02
CA ILE A 257 1.82 -3.96 -8.13
C ILE A 257 2.75 -3.79 -9.34
N SER A 258 3.13 -4.91 -9.94
CA SER A 258 3.77 -5.00 -11.25
C SER A 258 2.75 -5.50 -12.27
N LEU A 259 2.79 -4.92 -13.47
CA LEU A 259 1.93 -5.29 -14.58
C LEU A 259 2.74 -5.98 -15.68
N ASN A 260 2.12 -6.93 -16.37
CA ASN A 260 2.68 -7.49 -17.59
C ASN A 260 2.42 -6.57 -18.80
N GLN A 261 2.88 -6.96 -19.99
CA GLN A 261 2.71 -6.17 -21.21
C GLN A 261 1.26 -5.95 -21.62
N ASP A 262 0.34 -6.79 -21.17
CA ASP A 262 -1.11 -6.69 -21.42
C ASP A 262 -1.83 -5.85 -20.36
N GLY A 263 -1.12 -5.27 -19.39
CA GLY A 263 -1.70 -4.49 -18.31
C GLY A 263 -2.35 -5.34 -17.19
N VAL A 264 -2.11 -6.65 -17.19
CA VAL A 264 -2.60 -7.56 -16.16
C VAL A 264 -1.59 -7.65 -15.02
N ILE A 265 -2.06 -7.80 -13.79
CA ILE A 265 -1.19 -7.93 -12.61
C ILE A 265 -0.28 -9.16 -12.76
N ASP A 266 1.03 -8.91 -12.74
CA ASP A 266 2.06 -9.96 -12.82
C ASP A 266 2.50 -10.40 -11.41
N CYS A 267 2.86 -9.47 -10.54
CA CYS A 267 3.13 -9.78 -9.13
C CYS A 267 2.67 -8.66 -8.20
N VAL A 268 2.44 -9.01 -6.93
CA VAL A 268 1.96 -8.11 -5.89
C VAL A 268 2.77 -8.29 -4.63
N MET A 269 3.17 -7.17 -4.00
CA MET A 269 3.69 -7.15 -2.65
C MET A 269 2.77 -6.31 -1.77
N ALA A 270 2.24 -6.91 -0.70
CA ALA A 270 1.42 -6.21 0.27
C ALA A 270 2.25 -5.77 1.48
N GLU A 271 1.96 -4.61 2.01
CA GLU A 271 2.53 -4.07 3.25
C GLU A 271 1.53 -3.18 3.96
N ALA A 272 1.73 -2.97 5.26
CA ALA A 272 1.01 -1.92 5.96
C ALA A 272 1.54 -0.53 5.56
N PRO A 273 0.69 0.51 5.47
CA PRO A 273 1.13 1.84 5.06
C PRO A 273 1.87 2.61 6.17
N HIS A 274 2.05 2.04 7.35
CA HIS A 274 2.76 2.66 8.48
C HIS A 274 4.27 2.32 8.50
N GLY A 275 5.04 3.09 9.28
CA GLY A 275 6.47 2.86 9.52
C GLY A 275 6.75 1.83 10.63
N THR A 276 8.01 1.80 11.10
CA THR A 276 8.48 0.83 12.11
C THR A 276 8.06 1.13 13.53
N ALA A 277 7.56 2.32 13.85
CA ALA A 277 7.07 2.75 15.16
C ALA A 277 7.97 2.34 16.35
N PRO A 278 9.24 2.79 16.40
CA PRO A 278 10.23 2.32 17.39
C PRO A 278 9.80 2.53 18.85
N SER A 279 8.99 3.54 19.10
CA SER A 279 8.49 3.84 20.44
C SER A 279 7.50 2.82 21.00
N LEU A 280 6.95 1.95 20.17
CA LEU A 280 5.94 0.94 20.53
C LEU A 280 6.52 -0.47 20.62
N GLU A 281 7.77 -0.68 20.19
CA GLU A 281 8.42 -1.98 20.16
C GLU A 281 8.42 -2.65 21.55
N GLY A 282 8.05 -3.92 21.60
CA GLY A 282 7.96 -4.75 22.80
C GLY A 282 6.82 -4.42 23.77
N LYS A 283 5.96 -3.45 23.45
CA LYS A 283 4.89 -3.00 24.37
C LYS A 283 3.55 -3.70 24.18
N ASN A 284 3.37 -4.46 23.10
CA ASN A 284 2.12 -5.15 22.77
C ASN A 284 0.89 -4.20 22.70
N VAL A 285 1.06 -2.98 22.20
CA VAL A 285 -0.01 -1.94 22.11
C VAL A 285 -0.28 -1.44 20.70
N ALA A 286 0.58 -1.76 19.74
CA ALA A 286 0.45 -1.32 18.36
C ALA A 286 -0.75 -1.99 17.68
N ASN A 287 -1.38 -1.28 16.76
CA ASN A 287 -2.54 -1.80 16.01
C ASN A 287 -2.09 -2.72 14.86
N PRO A 288 -2.43 -4.03 14.88
CA PRO A 288 -2.03 -4.97 13.84
C PRO A 288 -2.96 -4.93 12.61
N MET A 289 -4.02 -4.14 12.65
CA MET A 289 -5.10 -4.14 11.66
C MET A 289 -4.59 -3.94 10.25
N ALA A 290 -3.74 -2.94 9.98
CA ALA A 290 -3.23 -2.67 8.64
C ALA A 290 -2.43 -3.84 8.06
N MET A 291 -1.62 -4.50 8.89
CA MET A 291 -0.82 -5.65 8.46
C MET A 291 -1.69 -6.90 8.22
N ILE A 292 -2.72 -7.09 9.03
CA ILE A 292 -3.75 -8.14 8.83
C ILE A 292 -4.53 -7.87 7.54
N LEU A 293 -4.91 -6.62 7.26
CA LEU A 293 -5.59 -6.26 6.01
C LEU A 293 -4.66 -6.40 4.79
N ALA A 294 -3.36 -6.10 4.93
CA ALA A 294 -2.38 -6.35 3.88
C ALA A 294 -2.27 -7.84 3.54
N ALA A 295 -2.24 -8.71 4.56
CA ALA A 295 -2.28 -10.16 4.37
C ALA A 295 -3.58 -10.60 3.67
N ALA A 296 -4.73 -10.07 4.09
CA ALA A 296 -6.03 -10.35 3.46
C ALA A 296 -6.06 -9.88 2.00
N GLY A 297 -5.61 -8.65 1.71
CA GLY A 297 -5.51 -8.10 0.36
C GLY A 297 -4.65 -8.98 -0.54
N LEU A 298 -3.50 -9.45 -0.05
CA LEU A 298 -2.63 -10.36 -0.78
C LEU A 298 -3.34 -11.65 -1.19
N LEU A 299 -4.07 -12.29 -0.25
CA LEU A 299 -4.86 -13.49 -0.56
C LEU A 299 -5.93 -13.24 -1.62
N GLY A 300 -6.49 -12.03 -1.67
CA GLY A 300 -7.50 -11.64 -2.66
C GLY A 300 -6.97 -11.60 -4.10
N HIS A 301 -5.66 -11.41 -4.28
CA HIS A 301 -4.98 -11.41 -5.57
C HIS A 301 -4.54 -12.81 -6.03
N MET A 302 -4.71 -13.84 -5.21
CA MET A 302 -4.43 -15.22 -5.59
C MET A 302 -5.64 -15.83 -6.33
N ASP A 303 -5.38 -16.84 -7.19
CA ASP A 303 -6.41 -17.40 -8.05
C ASP A 303 -7.34 -18.37 -7.33
N GLU A 304 -6.85 -18.99 -6.25
CA GLU A 304 -7.55 -20.03 -5.51
C GLU A 304 -8.82 -19.48 -4.82
N LYS A 305 -9.95 -20.12 -5.04
CA LYS A 305 -11.24 -19.72 -4.46
C LYS A 305 -11.24 -19.72 -2.94
N GLU A 306 -10.54 -20.67 -2.35
CA GLU A 306 -10.38 -20.82 -0.91
C GLU A 306 -9.63 -19.63 -0.32
N LEU A 307 -8.58 -19.14 -0.99
CA LEU A 307 -7.81 -17.97 -0.57
C LEU A 307 -8.61 -16.67 -0.71
N LYS A 308 -9.36 -16.50 -1.79
CA LYS A 308 -10.30 -15.37 -1.94
C LYS A 308 -11.38 -15.38 -0.86
N ARG A 309 -11.87 -16.57 -0.49
CA ARG A 309 -12.84 -16.74 0.61
C ARG A 309 -12.21 -16.39 1.96
N ALA A 310 -10.96 -16.83 2.21
CA ALA A 310 -10.20 -16.48 3.40
C ALA A 310 -9.91 -14.96 3.48
N SER A 311 -9.52 -14.34 2.38
CA SER A 311 -9.36 -12.88 2.26
C SER A 311 -10.61 -12.14 2.76
N ARG A 312 -11.78 -12.49 2.20
CA ARG A 312 -13.05 -11.90 2.59
C ARG A 312 -13.35 -12.11 4.07
N ALA A 313 -13.12 -13.33 4.59
CA ALA A 313 -13.35 -13.66 6.00
C ALA A 313 -12.49 -12.80 6.92
N ILE A 314 -11.20 -12.58 6.56
CA ILE A 314 -10.28 -11.75 7.34
C ILE A 314 -10.72 -10.28 7.32
N TYR A 315 -11.07 -9.71 6.15
CA TYR A 315 -11.60 -8.34 6.07
C TYR A 315 -12.83 -8.15 6.95
N GLU A 316 -13.84 -9.01 6.80
CA GLU A 316 -15.07 -8.93 7.58
C GLU A 316 -14.80 -9.09 9.08
N ALA A 317 -14.02 -10.10 9.47
CA ALA A 317 -13.69 -10.36 10.88
C ALA A 317 -12.96 -9.18 11.54
N THR A 318 -12.03 -8.57 10.81
CA THR A 318 -11.24 -7.43 11.28
C THR A 318 -12.14 -6.19 11.49
N LEU A 319 -12.96 -5.86 10.51
CA LEU A 319 -13.86 -4.70 10.59
C LEU A 319 -14.97 -4.87 11.63
N GLU A 320 -15.51 -6.08 11.77
CA GLU A 320 -16.50 -6.41 12.81
C GLU A 320 -15.89 -6.35 14.22
N ALA A 321 -14.65 -6.82 14.42
CA ALA A 321 -13.97 -6.71 15.71
C ALA A 321 -13.88 -5.24 16.15
N VAL A 322 -13.48 -4.35 15.23
CA VAL A 322 -13.43 -2.90 15.49
C VAL A 322 -14.83 -2.34 15.80
N TYR A 323 -15.84 -2.73 15.01
CA TYR A 323 -17.22 -2.27 15.23
C TYR A 323 -17.74 -2.65 16.61
N ASP A 324 -17.48 -3.87 17.06
CA ASP A 324 -17.90 -4.40 18.36
C ASP A 324 -17.05 -3.89 19.55
N GLY A 325 -16.09 -2.98 19.29
CA GLY A 325 -15.32 -2.30 20.32
C GLY A 325 -14.01 -2.98 20.68
N VAL A 326 -13.62 -4.07 20.02
CA VAL A 326 -12.27 -4.64 20.17
C VAL A 326 -11.31 -3.78 19.35
N ARG A 327 -10.63 -2.85 20.03
CA ARG A 327 -9.82 -1.78 19.43
C ARG A 327 -8.56 -1.54 20.24
N THR A 328 -7.48 -1.20 19.56
CA THR A 328 -6.27 -0.68 20.16
C THR A 328 -6.41 0.81 20.52
N ALA A 329 -5.44 1.36 21.24
CA ALA A 329 -5.51 2.72 21.79
C ALA A 329 -5.64 3.82 20.72
N ASP A 330 -5.05 3.65 19.54
CA ASP A 330 -5.16 4.58 18.41
C ASP A 330 -6.59 4.69 17.85
N LEU A 331 -7.41 3.65 18.02
CA LEU A 331 -8.84 3.63 17.71
C LEU A 331 -9.74 3.84 18.95
N THR A 332 -9.20 4.48 19.99
CA THR A 332 -9.91 4.77 21.26
C THR A 332 -10.35 3.53 22.04
N GLY A 333 -9.67 2.42 21.88
CA GLY A 333 -9.88 1.19 22.63
C GLY A 333 -8.80 0.93 23.66
N SER A 334 -8.78 -0.29 24.22
CA SER A 334 -7.84 -0.72 25.24
C SER A 334 -7.26 -2.12 24.97
N SER A 335 -7.55 -2.71 23.80
CA SER A 335 -7.06 -4.03 23.46
C SER A 335 -5.56 -4.00 23.18
N ALA A 336 -4.84 -5.00 23.66
CA ALA A 336 -3.46 -5.24 23.27
C ALA A 336 -3.39 -5.77 21.83
N THR A 337 -2.21 -5.71 21.21
CA THR A 337 -1.95 -6.18 19.84
C THR A 337 -2.40 -7.62 19.62
N ASP A 338 -1.94 -8.52 20.50
CA ASP A 338 -2.26 -9.95 20.48
C ASP A 338 -3.73 -10.24 20.78
N GLN A 339 -4.37 -9.47 21.65
CA GLN A 339 -5.79 -9.60 21.97
C GLN A 339 -6.66 -9.29 20.75
N PHE A 340 -6.32 -8.23 20.01
CA PHE A 340 -7.00 -7.87 18.76
C PHE A 340 -6.85 -9.01 17.74
N THR A 341 -5.62 -9.49 17.54
CA THR A 341 -5.34 -10.59 16.60
C THR A 341 -6.09 -11.87 16.98
N ASN A 342 -6.12 -12.24 18.27
CA ASN A 342 -6.84 -13.41 18.76
C ASN A 342 -8.34 -13.33 18.45
N GLU A 343 -8.95 -12.18 18.62
CA GLU A 343 -10.37 -11.98 18.28
C GLU A 343 -10.61 -12.08 16.77
N VAL A 344 -9.73 -11.50 15.94
CA VAL A 344 -9.81 -11.67 14.47
C VAL A 344 -9.72 -13.15 14.09
N ILE A 345 -8.75 -13.90 14.62
CA ILE A 345 -8.59 -15.34 14.36
C ILE A 345 -9.86 -16.10 14.74
N ARG A 346 -10.41 -15.85 15.92
CA ARG A 346 -11.66 -16.49 16.37
C ARG A 346 -12.81 -16.27 15.40
N ARG A 347 -12.97 -15.01 14.92
CA ARG A 347 -14.04 -14.65 13.96
C ARG A 347 -13.81 -15.29 12.59
N VAL A 348 -12.59 -15.30 12.08
CA VAL A 348 -12.25 -15.93 10.80
C VAL A 348 -12.61 -17.42 10.84
N LYS A 349 -12.18 -18.15 11.88
CA LYS A 349 -12.51 -19.57 12.05
C LYS A 349 -14.03 -19.79 12.05
N SER A 350 -14.78 -19.02 12.82
CA SER A 350 -16.24 -19.11 12.89
C SER A 350 -16.91 -18.85 11.54
N LYS A 351 -16.50 -17.78 10.82
CA LYS A 351 -17.05 -17.46 9.47
C LYS A 351 -16.80 -18.59 8.48
N LEU A 352 -15.57 -19.09 8.39
CA LEU A 352 -15.22 -20.15 7.46
C LEU A 352 -15.93 -21.48 7.81
N GLU A 353 -16.20 -21.75 9.07
CA GLU A 353 -17.00 -22.90 9.51
C GLU A 353 -18.46 -22.78 9.04
N VAL A 354 -19.10 -21.65 9.34
CA VAL A 354 -20.49 -21.40 8.90
C VAL A 354 -20.60 -21.48 7.38
N TRP A 355 -19.70 -20.83 6.65
CA TRP A 355 -19.76 -20.83 5.19
C TRP A 355 -19.52 -22.23 4.59
N SER A 356 -18.73 -23.08 5.25
CA SER A 356 -18.54 -24.46 4.81
C SER A 356 -19.78 -25.33 5.02
N SER A 357 -20.62 -24.99 6.00
CA SER A 357 -21.87 -25.71 6.24
C SER A 357 -23.01 -25.32 5.29
N LEU A 358 -22.85 -24.16 4.59
CA LEU A 358 -23.82 -23.61 3.65
C LEU A 358 -23.49 -23.91 2.17
N SER A 359 -22.31 -24.44 1.89
CA SER A 359 -21.82 -24.84 0.55
C SER A 359 -21.90 -26.35 0.35
#